data_8c89001be5186efa802eb1806678cf57
#
_entry.id   8c89001be5186efa802eb1806678cf57
#
_cell.length_a   1.000
_cell.length_b   1.000
_cell.length_c   1.000
_cell.angle_alpha   90.00
_cell.angle_beta   90.00
_cell.angle_gamma   90.00
#
_symmetry.space_group_name_H-M   'P 1'
#
loop_
_entity.id
_entity.type
_entity.pdbx_description
1 polymer ?
#
loop_
_entity_poly.entity_id
_entity_poly.type
_entity_poly.pdbx_seq_one_letter_code
_entity_poly.pdbx_strand_id
1 'polypeptide(L)'
;MLKSISMLNIVIFGKPGSGKGTQATLIKDNYDLIHISTGDVFRKNISDGTELGKTATQFMSKGELVPDTITISMLEQEIKDFVPCNGFIFDGFPRTILQAKSLDELLDNMNLKIDIVVALEVENNVLTKRLLERGKTSGRSDDQSEVKINKRLDEYDKKTKPLVNFYKKQEKFVSIDGVGEFDQVTDRLITTLD
;
A
#
# COMPACT_ATOMS: atom_id res chain seq x y z
N MET A 1 -26.07 13.81 -21.22
CA MET A 1 -24.95 14.26 -20.37
C MET A 1 -24.32 13.04 -19.76
N LEU A 2 -23.18 12.60 -20.24
CA LEU A 2 -22.37 11.58 -19.58
C LEU A 2 -21.94 12.18 -18.24
N LYS A 3 -22.36 11.61 -17.10
CA LYS A 3 -21.75 11.90 -15.81
C LYS A 3 -20.26 11.62 -15.97
N SER A 4 -19.43 12.65 -15.84
CA SER A 4 -18.00 12.47 -15.62
C SER A 4 -17.88 11.58 -14.39
N ILE A 5 -17.59 10.29 -14.59
CA ILE A 5 -17.23 9.39 -13.49
C ILE A 5 -15.89 9.92 -13.03
N SER A 6 -15.88 10.63 -11.92
CA SER A 6 -14.61 11.05 -11.32
C SER A 6 -13.90 9.78 -10.89
N MET A 7 -12.70 9.55 -11.40
CA MET A 7 -11.87 8.41 -10.98
C MET A 7 -11.65 8.47 -9.46
N LEU A 8 -11.82 7.35 -8.77
CA LEU A 8 -11.62 7.25 -7.33
C LEU A 8 -10.21 6.70 -7.05
N ASN A 9 -9.35 7.53 -6.47
CA ASN A 9 -7.97 7.15 -6.18
C ASN A 9 -7.74 7.08 -4.67
N ILE A 10 -7.51 5.86 -4.18
CA ILE A 10 -7.40 5.54 -2.76
C ILE A 10 -5.96 5.15 -2.44
N VAL A 11 -5.42 5.67 -1.35
CA VAL A 11 -4.20 5.13 -0.73
C VAL A 11 -4.60 4.37 0.53
N ILE A 12 -4.16 3.10 0.64
CA ILE A 12 -4.37 2.32 1.84
C ILE A 12 -3.08 2.19 2.64
N PHE A 13 -3.09 2.74 3.86
CA PHE A 13 -2.01 2.65 4.82
C PHE A 13 -2.27 1.58 5.87
N GLY A 14 -1.22 1.18 6.53
CA GLY A 14 -1.23 0.25 7.65
C GLY A 14 0.11 -0.44 7.78
N LYS A 15 0.50 -0.75 9.01
CA LYS A 15 1.71 -1.50 9.29
C LYS A 15 1.72 -2.86 8.58
N PRO A 16 2.88 -3.46 8.32
CA PRO A 16 2.94 -4.85 7.89
C PRO A 16 2.06 -5.76 8.78
N GLY A 17 1.23 -6.61 8.17
CA GLY A 17 0.30 -7.49 8.89
C GLY A 17 -1.05 -6.89 9.28
N SER A 18 -1.34 -5.61 8.96
CA SER A 18 -2.62 -4.96 9.30
C SER A 18 -3.83 -5.45 8.47
N GLY A 19 -3.61 -6.23 7.41
CA GLY A 19 -4.70 -6.72 6.54
C GLY A 19 -4.97 -5.84 5.31
N LYS A 20 -4.24 -4.73 5.12
CA LYS A 20 -4.49 -3.78 4.01
C LYS A 20 -4.56 -4.43 2.62
N GLY A 21 -3.68 -5.39 2.28
CA GLY A 21 -3.70 -6.03 0.96
C GLY A 21 -4.99 -6.84 0.72
N THR A 22 -5.49 -7.53 1.75
CA THR A 22 -6.74 -8.27 1.68
C THR A 22 -7.93 -7.33 1.51
N GLN A 23 -7.95 -6.24 2.28
CA GLN A 23 -8.99 -5.22 2.18
C GLN A 23 -8.93 -4.47 0.85
N ALA A 24 -7.73 -4.16 0.34
CA ALA A 24 -7.55 -3.53 -0.96
C ALA A 24 -8.14 -4.36 -2.12
N THR A 25 -8.02 -5.69 -2.05
CA THR A 25 -8.63 -6.59 -3.06
C THR A 25 -10.15 -6.49 -3.06
N LEU A 26 -10.79 -6.42 -1.88
CA LEU A 26 -12.25 -6.28 -1.80
C LEU A 26 -12.73 -4.90 -2.27
N ILE A 27 -12.04 -3.84 -1.84
CA ILE A 27 -12.36 -2.48 -2.29
C ILE A 27 -12.22 -2.39 -3.81
N LYS A 28 -11.14 -2.96 -4.37
CA LYS A 28 -10.94 -3.07 -5.81
C LYS A 28 -12.18 -3.66 -6.50
N ASP A 29 -12.68 -4.80 -5.98
CA ASP A 29 -13.81 -5.51 -6.61
C ASP A 29 -15.13 -4.75 -6.44
N ASN A 30 -15.34 -4.07 -5.30
CA ASN A 30 -16.56 -3.29 -5.03
C ASN A 30 -16.67 -2.01 -5.86
N TYR A 31 -15.54 -1.34 -6.11
CA TYR A 31 -15.49 -0.04 -6.82
C TYR A 31 -14.90 -0.15 -8.23
N ASP A 32 -14.61 -1.34 -8.71
CA ASP A 32 -13.97 -1.62 -10.02
C ASP A 32 -12.70 -0.79 -10.24
N LEU A 33 -11.79 -0.82 -9.24
CA LEU A 33 -10.54 -0.08 -9.25
C LEU A 33 -9.36 -0.95 -9.70
N ILE A 34 -8.31 -0.31 -10.14
CA ILE A 34 -7.02 -0.98 -10.36
C ILE A 34 -6.25 -1.01 -9.05
N HIS A 35 -5.94 -2.21 -8.54
CA HIS A 35 -5.13 -2.38 -7.33
C HIS A 35 -3.65 -2.45 -7.70
N ILE A 36 -2.88 -1.44 -7.30
CA ILE A 36 -1.43 -1.40 -7.46
C ILE A 36 -0.77 -1.68 -6.12
N SER A 37 -0.22 -2.89 -5.97
CA SER A 37 0.54 -3.30 -4.78
C SER A 37 2.03 -3.33 -5.11
N THR A 38 2.79 -2.33 -4.66
CA THR A 38 4.24 -2.28 -4.90
C THR A 38 4.97 -3.50 -4.32
N GLY A 39 4.50 -4.02 -3.20
CA GLY A 39 5.03 -5.23 -2.61
C GLY A 39 4.83 -6.46 -3.48
N ASP A 40 3.70 -6.58 -4.18
CA ASP A 40 3.40 -7.72 -5.05
C ASP A 40 4.13 -7.59 -6.38
N VAL A 41 4.23 -6.39 -6.95
CA VAL A 41 5.05 -6.14 -8.15
C VAL A 41 6.50 -6.53 -7.90
N PHE A 42 7.10 -6.10 -6.79
CA PHE A 42 8.48 -6.49 -6.46
C PHE A 42 8.62 -8.01 -6.23
N ARG A 43 7.69 -8.64 -5.50
CA ARG A 43 7.72 -10.10 -5.27
C ARG A 43 7.58 -10.89 -6.57
N LYS A 44 6.73 -10.46 -7.50
CA LYS A 44 6.63 -11.06 -8.83
C LYS A 44 7.96 -10.96 -9.57
N ASN A 45 8.58 -9.78 -9.62
CA ASN A 45 9.89 -9.58 -10.24
C ASN A 45 10.99 -10.44 -9.59
N ILE A 46 10.95 -10.63 -8.27
CA ILE A 46 11.87 -11.54 -7.55
C ILE A 46 11.66 -12.99 -8.01
N SER A 47 10.41 -13.44 -8.09
CA SER A 47 10.07 -14.78 -8.55
C SER A 47 10.50 -15.01 -10.00
N ASP A 48 10.32 -14.02 -10.86
CA ASP A 48 10.64 -14.06 -12.28
C ASP A 48 12.14 -13.86 -12.56
N GLY A 49 12.95 -13.57 -11.53
CA GLY A 49 14.40 -13.39 -11.62
C GLY A 49 14.86 -12.17 -12.41
N THR A 50 14.01 -11.14 -12.56
CA THR A 50 14.36 -9.92 -13.31
C THR A 50 15.43 -9.08 -12.62
N GLU A 51 16.06 -8.14 -13.32
CA GLU A 51 17.03 -7.21 -12.73
C GLU A 51 16.38 -6.36 -11.62
N LEU A 52 15.13 -5.94 -11.80
CA LEU A 52 14.35 -5.28 -10.75
C LEU A 52 14.16 -6.19 -9.53
N GLY A 53 13.86 -7.47 -9.75
CA GLY A 53 13.72 -8.47 -8.69
C GLY A 53 15.02 -8.71 -7.92
N LYS A 54 16.16 -8.81 -8.61
CA LYS A 54 17.48 -8.92 -7.98
C LYS A 54 17.78 -7.72 -7.10
N THR A 55 17.50 -6.52 -7.60
CA THR A 55 17.67 -5.28 -6.83
C THR A 55 16.73 -5.24 -5.62
N ALA A 56 15.45 -5.53 -5.80
CA ALA A 56 14.46 -5.54 -4.70
C ALA A 56 14.84 -6.54 -3.60
N THR A 57 15.40 -7.70 -3.96
CA THR A 57 15.85 -8.72 -3.00
C THR A 57 16.90 -8.17 -2.01
N GLN A 58 17.80 -7.30 -2.45
CA GLN A 58 18.86 -6.74 -1.61
C GLN A 58 18.32 -5.94 -0.42
N PHE A 59 17.14 -5.35 -0.57
CA PHE A 59 16.47 -4.54 0.46
C PHE A 59 15.39 -5.35 1.20
N MET A 60 14.47 -5.98 0.47
CA MET A 60 13.31 -6.67 1.05
C MET A 60 13.71 -7.85 1.93
N SER A 61 14.79 -8.58 1.59
CA SER A 61 15.30 -9.68 2.42
C SER A 61 15.78 -9.24 3.80
N LYS A 62 16.12 -7.94 3.95
CA LYS A 62 16.54 -7.32 5.22
C LYS A 62 15.40 -6.57 5.92
N GLY A 63 14.17 -6.56 5.36
CA GLY A 63 13.04 -5.78 5.85
C GLY A 63 13.16 -4.28 5.59
N GLU A 64 13.99 -3.86 4.64
CA GLU A 64 14.20 -2.48 4.22
C GLU A 64 13.29 -2.10 3.04
N LEU A 65 13.08 -0.80 2.83
CA LEU A 65 12.39 -0.31 1.65
C LEU A 65 13.32 -0.31 0.43
N VAL A 66 12.78 -0.70 -0.73
CA VAL A 66 13.45 -0.48 -2.02
C VAL A 66 13.61 1.04 -2.23
N PRO A 67 14.73 1.52 -2.81
CA PRO A 67 14.97 2.94 -3.03
C PRO A 67 13.81 3.66 -3.74
N ASP A 68 13.54 4.90 -3.32
CA ASP A 68 12.41 5.70 -3.81
C ASP A 68 12.43 5.86 -5.33
N THR A 69 13.59 6.11 -5.93
CA THR A 69 13.74 6.28 -7.38
C THR A 69 13.27 5.06 -8.16
N ILE A 70 13.62 3.86 -7.69
CA ILE A 70 13.21 2.60 -8.33
C ILE A 70 11.71 2.37 -8.16
N THR A 71 11.20 2.61 -6.94
CA THR A 71 9.78 2.39 -6.63
C THR A 71 8.88 3.37 -7.39
N ILE A 72 9.28 4.64 -7.51
CA ILE A 72 8.55 5.67 -8.26
C ILE A 72 8.51 5.31 -9.75
N SER A 73 9.66 5.00 -10.35
CA SER A 73 9.73 4.64 -11.77
C SER A 73 8.87 3.42 -12.13
N MET A 74 8.88 2.40 -11.25
CA MET A 74 8.04 1.22 -11.39
C MET A 74 6.55 1.58 -11.31
N LEU A 75 6.16 2.43 -10.36
CA LEU A 75 4.77 2.84 -10.18
C LEU A 75 4.26 3.67 -11.37
N GLU A 76 5.07 4.58 -11.90
CA GLU A 76 4.72 5.37 -13.08
C GLU A 76 4.39 4.48 -14.28
N GLN A 77 5.14 3.41 -14.47
CA GLN A 77 4.88 2.46 -15.54
C GLN A 77 3.57 1.71 -15.31
N GLU A 78 3.35 1.18 -14.09
CA GLU A 78 2.12 0.47 -13.73
C GLU A 78 0.88 1.36 -13.94
N ILE A 79 0.91 2.64 -13.54
CA ILE A 79 -0.23 3.55 -13.73
C ILE A 79 -0.51 3.77 -15.21
N LYS A 80 0.53 4.02 -16.03
CA LYS A 80 0.37 4.28 -17.47
C LYS A 80 -0.24 3.09 -18.20
N ASP A 81 0.07 1.87 -17.79
CA ASP A 81 -0.40 0.64 -18.44
C ASP A 81 -1.91 0.40 -18.21
N PHE A 82 -2.52 1.04 -17.20
CA PHE A 82 -3.92 0.82 -16.82
C PHE A 82 -4.90 1.96 -17.17
N VAL A 83 -4.43 3.09 -17.65
CA VAL A 83 -5.33 4.20 -18.04
C VAL A 83 -5.88 3.97 -19.46
N PRO A 84 -7.22 4.12 -19.71
CA PRO A 84 -8.27 4.59 -18.81
C PRO A 84 -8.83 3.50 -17.87
N CYS A 85 -9.21 3.89 -16.64
CA CYS A 85 -9.83 3.03 -15.62
C CYS A 85 -10.78 3.84 -14.73
N ASN A 86 -11.48 3.18 -13.78
CA ASN A 86 -12.37 3.86 -12.83
C ASN A 86 -11.61 4.50 -11.66
N GLY A 87 -10.32 4.19 -11.49
CA GLY A 87 -9.44 4.73 -10.46
C GLY A 87 -8.48 3.68 -9.94
N PHE A 88 -7.73 4.08 -8.93
CA PHE A 88 -6.65 3.26 -8.36
C PHE A 88 -6.79 3.07 -6.86
N ILE A 89 -6.36 1.90 -6.39
CA ILE A 89 -6.04 1.69 -4.98
C ILE A 89 -4.55 1.38 -4.85
N PHE A 90 -3.83 2.26 -4.16
CA PHE A 90 -2.38 2.15 -3.93
C PHE A 90 -2.12 1.43 -2.60
N ASP A 91 -1.55 0.22 -2.66
CA ASP A 91 -1.15 -0.57 -1.49
C ASP A 91 0.38 -0.64 -1.39
N GLY A 92 0.89 -0.19 -0.26
CA GLY A 92 2.31 -0.17 0.01
C GLY A 92 3.09 0.95 -0.70
N PHE A 93 2.40 1.93 -1.24
CA PHE A 93 2.91 3.18 -1.78
C PHE A 93 1.88 4.30 -1.56
N PRO A 94 2.29 5.54 -1.19
CA PRO A 94 3.67 5.92 -0.87
C PRO A 94 4.09 5.42 0.52
N ARG A 95 5.41 5.30 0.76
CA ARG A 95 5.99 4.96 2.08
C ARG A 95 6.94 6.02 2.61
N THR A 96 7.27 7.03 1.81
CA THR A 96 8.09 8.18 2.19
C THR A 96 7.45 9.47 1.72
N ILE A 97 7.85 10.60 2.32
CA ILE A 97 7.38 11.93 1.88
C ILE A 97 7.77 12.21 0.42
N LEU A 98 8.95 11.75 -0.01
CA LEU A 98 9.37 11.90 -1.40
C LEU A 98 8.44 11.14 -2.35
N GLN A 99 8.14 9.89 -2.03
CA GLN A 99 7.18 9.08 -2.80
C GLN A 99 5.78 9.72 -2.85
N ALA A 100 5.30 10.30 -1.73
CA ALA A 100 4.00 10.96 -1.68
C ALA A 100 3.93 12.19 -2.61
N LYS A 101 4.96 13.02 -2.58
CA LYS A 101 5.07 14.17 -3.49
C LYS A 101 5.14 13.74 -4.95
N SER A 102 5.92 12.71 -5.26
CA SER A 102 6.02 12.19 -6.62
C SER A 102 4.71 11.59 -7.12
N LEU A 103 3.94 10.94 -6.23
CA LEU A 103 2.61 10.43 -6.58
C LEU A 103 1.63 11.57 -6.84
N ASP A 104 1.60 12.60 -5.98
CA ASP A 104 0.76 13.77 -6.18
C ASP A 104 1.08 14.45 -7.53
N GLU A 105 2.36 14.67 -7.85
CA GLU A 105 2.81 15.26 -9.10
C GLU A 105 2.46 14.39 -10.32
N LEU A 106 2.66 13.10 -10.25
CA LEU A 106 2.33 12.15 -11.32
C LEU A 106 0.84 12.17 -11.64
N LEU A 107 -0.01 12.12 -10.61
CA LEU A 107 -1.46 12.14 -10.78
C LEU A 107 -1.95 13.50 -11.30
N ASP A 108 -1.37 14.60 -10.80
CA ASP A 108 -1.71 15.96 -11.28
C ASP A 108 -1.41 16.15 -12.76
N ASN A 109 -0.26 15.64 -13.24
CA ASN A 109 0.08 15.62 -14.68
C ASN A 109 -0.91 14.84 -15.55
N MET A 110 -1.70 13.95 -14.93
CA MET A 110 -2.75 13.16 -15.58
C MET A 110 -4.15 13.74 -15.34
N ASN A 111 -4.26 14.94 -14.72
CA ASN A 111 -5.51 15.55 -14.23
C ASN A 111 -6.26 14.64 -13.23
N LEU A 112 -5.53 13.89 -12.43
CA LEU A 112 -6.02 13.03 -11.36
C LEU A 112 -5.51 13.53 -10.01
N LYS A 113 -6.08 13.03 -8.92
CA LYS A 113 -5.62 13.32 -7.57
C LYS A 113 -5.89 12.12 -6.66
N ILE A 114 -5.25 12.07 -5.51
CA ILE A 114 -5.67 11.20 -4.41
C ILE A 114 -6.92 11.80 -3.78
N ASP A 115 -7.99 11.02 -3.70
CA ASP A 115 -9.25 11.44 -3.10
C ASP A 115 -9.27 11.15 -1.60
N ILE A 116 -8.81 9.97 -1.19
CA ILE A 116 -8.78 9.58 0.22
C ILE A 116 -7.57 8.70 0.55
N VAL A 117 -7.09 8.84 1.76
CA VAL A 117 -6.04 8.02 2.36
C VAL A 117 -6.59 7.36 3.62
N VAL A 118 -6.72 6.03 3.59
CA VAL A 118 -7.26 5.26 4.70
C VAL A 118 -6.16 4.48 5.40
N ALA A 119 -6.05 4.61 6.72
CA ALA A 119 -5.09 3.86 7.52
C ALA A 119 -5.78 2.81 8.38
N LEU A 120 -5.34 1.54 8.27
CA LEU A 120 -5.74 0.46 9.18
C LEU A 120 -4.83 0.47 10.41
N GLU A 121 -5.41 0.81 11.55
CA GLU A 121 -4.72 0.84 12.86
C GLU A 121 -4.82 -0.53 13.53
N VAL A 122 -3.68 -1.13 13.85
CA VAL A 122 -3.57 -2.42 14.54
C VAL A 122 -2.35 -2.39 15.47
N GLU A 123 -2.48 -2.94 16.66
CA GLU A 123 -1.40 -3.00 17.65
C GLU A 123 -0.26 -3.93 17.22
N ASN A 124 0.99 -3.58 17.60
CA ASN A 124 2.20 -4.29 17.18
C ASN A 124 2.22 -5.76 17.61
N ASN A 125 1.72 -6.10 18.80
CA ASN A 125 1.64 -7.48 19.31
C ASN A 125 0.77 -8.38 18.40
N VAL A 126 -0.36 -7.86 17.92
CA VAL A 126 -1.25 -8.55 16.98
C VAL A 126 -0.57 -8.70 15.62
N LEU A 127 0.12 -7.65 15.15
CA LEU A 127 0.82 -7.65 13.88
C LEU A 127 1.94 -8.69 13.82
N THR A 128 2.78 -8.75 14.86
CA THR A 128 3.89 -9.72 14.94
C THR A 128 3.38 -11.15 14.84
N LYS A 129 2.32 -11.48 15.60
CA LYS A 129 1.68 -12.80 15.54
C LYS A 129 1.15 -13.14 14.16
N ARG A 130 0.42 -12.20 13.52
CA ARG A 130 -0.12 -12.38 12.15
C ARG A 130 0.98 -12.59 11.11
N LEU A 131 2.08 -11.86 11.24
CA LEU A 131 3.21 -11.94 10.28
C LEU A 131 3.96 -13.26 10.42
N LEU A 132 4.26 -13.71 11.65
CA LEU A 132 4.88 -15.02 11.89
C LEU A 132 4.02 -16.15 11.36
N GLU A 133 2.71 -16.10 11.59
CA GLU A 133 1.80 -17.12 11.07
C GLU A 133 1.77 -17.13 9.53
N ARG A 134 1.69 -15.95 8.90
CA ARG A 134 1.78 -15.82 7.45
C ARG A 134 3.11 -16.33 6.90
N GLY A 135 4.21 -16.11 7.61
CA GLY A 135 5.54 -16.56 7.21
C GLY A 135 5.68 -18.07 7.09
N LYS A 136 4.83 -18.85 7.79
CA LYS A 136 4.84 -20.32 7.72
C LYS A 136 4.33 -20.87 6.38
N THR A 137 3.46 -20.13 5.71
CA THR A 137 2.73 -20.61 4.50
C THR A 137 3.00 -19.79 3.26
N SER A 138 3.33 -18.51 3.38
CA SER A 138 3.42 -17.58 2.26
C SER A 138 4.73 -17.58 1.50
N GLY A 139 5.77 -18.26 1.99
CA GLY A 139 7.12 -18.22 1.42
C GLY A 139 7.83 -16.86 1.51
N ARG A 140 7.22 -15.85 2.17
CA ARG A 140 7.81 -14.50 2.30
C ARG A 140 8.98 -14.51 3.27
N SER A 141 10.18 -14.27 2.77
CA SER A 141 11.42 -14.28 3.56
C SER A 141 11.47 -13.17 4.63
N ASP A 142 10.73 -12.11 4.44
CA ASP A 142 10.62 -10.96 5.35
C ASP A 142 9.65 -11.18 6.53
N ASP A 143 8.87 -12.27 6.53
CA ASP A 143 7.96 -12.67 7.62
C ASP A 143 8.51 -13.85 8.46
N GLN A 144 9.68 -14.38 8.14
CA GLN A 144 10.19 -15.63 8.74
C GLN A 144 10.91 -15.46 10.09
N SER A 145 11.16 -14.22 10.55
CA SER A 145 11.78 -13.98 11.84
C SER A 145 11.29 -12.69 12.50
N GLU A 146 11.18 -12.70 13.83
CA GLU A 146 10.79 -11.52 14.59
C GLU A 146 11.73 -10.34 14.37
N VAL A 147 13.02 -10.58 14.17
CA VAL A 147 14.02 -9.54 13.91
C VAL A 147 13.67 -8.77 12.63
N LYS A 148 13.33 -9.49 11.54
CA LYS A 148 12.93 -8.87 10.28
C LYS A 148 11.58 -8.17 10.40
N ILE A 149 10.63 -8.79 11.10
CA ILE A 149 9.30 -8.22 11.35
C ILE A 149 9.44 -6.90 12.12
N ASN A 150 10.19 -6.89 13.24
CA ASN A 150 10.41 -5.69 14.02
C ASN A 150 11.10 -4.59 13.20
N LYS A 151 12.09 -4.94 12.37
CA LYS A 151 12.72 -3.98 11.48
C LYS A 151 11.71 -3.34 10.51
N ARG A 152 10.79 -4.11 9.96
CA ARG A 152 9.73 -3.59 9.07
C ARG A 152 8.73 -2.69 9.80
N LEU A 153 8.39 -3.01 11.05
CA LEU A 153 7.55 -2.15 11.88
C LEU A 153 8.27 -0.83 12.19
N ASP A 154 9.57 -0.89 12.52
CA ASP A 154 10.40 0.29 12.74
C ASP A 154 10.54 1.16 11.48
N GLU A 155 10.77 0.54 10.31
CA GLU A 155 10.81 1.25 9.02
C GLU A 155 9.48 1.97 8.73
N TYR A 156 8.36 1.32 9.01
CA TYR A 156 7.05 1.95 8.89
C TYR A 156 6.91 3.16 9.83
N ASP A 157 7.25 2.99 11.11
CA ASP A 157 7.12 4.07 12.10
C ASP A 157 8.04 5.25 11.77
N LYS A 158 9.25 5.00 11.25
CA LYS A 158 10.21 6.05 10.88
C LYS A 158 9.87 6.75 9.57
N LYS A 159 9.51 6.00 8.53
CA LYS A 159 9.41 6.51 7.16
C LYS A 159 7.98 6.74 6.68
N THR A 160 7.04 5.87 7.07
CA THR A 160 5.67 5.88 6.55
C THR A 160 4.69 6.62 7.48
N LYS A 161 4.83 6.45 8.79
CA LYS A 161 3.97 7.14 9.76
C LYS A 161 3.96 8.68 9.62
N PRO A 162 5.06 9.36 9.25
CA PRO A 162 5.03 10.81 8.98
C PRO A 162 4.06 11.23 7.87
N LEU A 163 3.69 10.33 6.95
CA LEU A 163 2.71 10.59 5.89
C LEU A 163 1.30 10.86 6.43
N VAL A 164 0.98 10.37 7.62
CA VAL A 164 -0.29 10.68 8.30
C VAL A 164 -0.47 12.21 8.41
N ASN A 165 0.55 12.91 8.88
CA ASN A 165 0.51 14.37 8.99
C ASN A 165 0.54 15.07 7.62
N PHE A 166 1.22 14.49 6.64
CA PHE A 166 1.25 15.00 5.28
C PHE A 166 -0.16 15.01 4.65
N TYR A 167 -0.89 13.91 4.76
CA TYR A 167 -2.23 13.81 4.20
C TYR A 167 -3.33 14.42 5.07
N LYS A 168 -3.14 14.51 6.40
CA LYS A 168 -4.03 15.30 7.27
C LYS A 168 -4.05 16.78 6.90
N LYS A 169 -2.90 17.35 6.53
CA LYS A 169 -2.82 18.74 6.04
C LYS A 169 -3.54 18.96 4.72
N GLN A 170 -3.77 17.90 3.94
CA GLN A 170 -4.52 17.93 2.71
C GLN A 170 -6.00 17.55 2.91
N GLU A 171 -6.43 17.33 4.17
CA GLU A 171 -7.81 16.90 4.54
C GLU A 171 -8.26 15.58 3.87
N LYS A 172 -7.29 14.71 3.52
CA LYS A 172 -7.54 13.44 2.82
C LYS A 172 -7.42 12.20 3.71
N PHE A 173 -7.05 12.35 4.98
CA PHE A 173 -6.67 11.23 5.84
C PHE A 173 -7.78 10.79 6.78
N VAL A 174 -8.06 9.49 6.81
CA VAL A 174 -8.96 8.83 7.76
C VAL A 174 -8.26 7.60 8.36
N SER A 175 -8.44 7.36 9.66
CA SER A 175 -7.99 6.12 10.29
C SER A 175 -9.17 5.25 10.69
N ILE A 176 -8.99 3.93 10.53
CA ILE A 176 -10.00 2.90 10.82
C ILE A 176 -9.35 1.85 11.72
N ASP A 177 -10.11 1.38 12.71
CA ASP A 177 -9.71 0.22 13.51
C ASP A 177 -9.64 -1.04 12.61
N GLY A 178 -8.43 -1.57 12.45
CA GLY A 178 -8.11 -2.78 11.67
C GLY A 178 -8.20 -4.08 12.49
N VAL A 179 -8.73 -3.99 13.73
CA VAL A 179 -8.97 -5.16 14.60
C VAL A 179 -10.41 -5.62 14.45
N GLY A 180 -10.62 -6.92 14.41
CA GLY A 180 -11.94 -7.56 14.28
C GLY A 180 -11.94 -8.65 13.22
N GLU A 181 -13.13 -9.21 12.98
CA GLU A 181 -13.37 -10.14 11.91
C GLU A 181 -13.23 -9.43 10.55
N PHE A 182 -12.92 -10.20 9.54
CA PHE A 182 -12.64 -9.70 8.21
C PHE A 182 -13.75 -8.78 7.66
N ASP A 183 -15.01 -9.24 7.73
CA ASP A 183 -16.17 -8.49 7.23
C ASP A 183 -16.39 -7.18 8.00
N GLN A 184 -16.17 -7.18 9.31
CA GLN A 184 -16.30 -5.97 10.13
C GLN A 184 -15.33 -4.86 9.73
N VAL A 185 -14.10 -5.21 9.36
CA VAL A 185 -13.11 -4.24 8.88
C VAL A 185 -13.49 -3.75 7.48
N THR A 186 -14.01 -4.65 6.64
CA THR A 186 -14.53 -4.31 5.31
C THR A 186 -15.68 -3.31 5.39
N ASP A 187 -16.65 -3.55 6.27
CA ASP A 187 -17.81 -2.67 6.46
C ASP A 187 -17.39 -1.27 6.92
N ARG A 188 -16.41 -1.18 7.83
CA ARG A 188 -15.86 0.12 8.25
C ARG A 188 -15.20 0.86 7.09
N LEU A 189 -14.49 0.14 6.23
CA LEU A 189 -13.85 0.72 5.04
C LEU A 189 -14.90 1.22 4.04
N ILE A 190 -15.87 0.40 3.67
CA ILE A 190 -16.94 0.78 2.74
C ILE A 190 -17.71 2.00 3.27
N THR A 191 -18.14 1.97 4.55
CA THR A 191 -18.83 3.11 5.18
C THR A 191 -18.00 4.41 5.14
N THR A 192 -16.67 4.29 5.08
CA THR A 192 -15.78 5.47 5.02
C THR A 192 -15.61 5.98 3.59
N LEU A 193 -15.78 5.12 2.58
CA LEU A 193 -15.58 5.45 1.17
C LEU A 193 -16.87 5.94 0.49
N ASP A 194 -18.05 5.56 0.99
CA ASP A 194 -19.38 6.00 0.53
C ASP A 194 -19.76 7.38 1.10
#